data_9662f55470bca2674da2c405f8ba2a83
#
_entry.id   9662f55470bca2674da2c405f8ba2a83
#
_cell.length_a   1.000
_cell.length_b   1.000
_cell.length_c   1.000
_cell.angle_alpha   90.00
_cell.angle_beta   90.00
_cell.angle_gamma   90.00
#
_symmetry.space_group_name_H-M   'P 1'
#
loop_
_entity.id
_entity.type
_entity.pdbx_description
1 polymer ?
#
loop_
_entity_poly.entity_id
_entity_poly.type
_entity_poly.pdbx_seq_one_letter_code
_entity_poly.pdbx_strand_id
1 'polypeptide(L)'
;MKTLLPISEEKSLPCTRLYGLETFLRQRIRGQNHVVPRVVSILQRGELGLTKATRPRGSFLFLGPTGVGKTEITLAFTEFLFGKEKLSRFDMSEYQTQESLGLLLGAKLGERGTLGMAYDRSAVGTLLFDEIEKAHPRVLDVFLQILDAARVTMASGDTLDFSRFYIVLTSNIGAAEILHIQHSTHATMERHVLTRAQQSLRPEMFARITEKLVFNRLSYDDQLEIANLLLENELEFLNSRGFALTPNKSVLPFLVQRGFHPKLGARPMRDAIEKLIGDAVSTDLLTGGDANGLLAVDGNGGFLSVLKTGVNATASIEQ
;
A
#
# COMPACT_ATOMS: atom_id res chain seq x y z
N MET A 1 5.95 -47.96 9.11
CA MET A 1 5.91 -47.28 7.80
C MET A 1 4.67 -46.42 7.78
N LYS A 2 4.81 -45.10 8.01
CA LYS A 2 3.69 -44.15 7.87
C LYS A 2 3.72 -43.63 6.44
N THR A 3 2.70 -44.03 5.68
CA THR A 3 2.47 -43.57 4.30
C THR A 3 2.21 -42.07 4.32
N LEU A 4 3.13 -41.29 3.76
CA LEU A 4 2.94 -39.88 3.48
C LEU A 4 1.85 -39.77 2.41
N LEU A 5 0.72 -39.19 2.75
CA LEU A 5 -0.30 -38.79 1.80
C LEU A 5 0.27 -37.78 0.81
N PRO A 6 -0.07 -37.84 -0.49
CA PRO A 6 0.43 -36.87 -1.46
C PRO A 6 -0.14 -35.49 -1.13
N ILE A 7 0.77 -34.51 -1.12
CA ILE A 7 0.46 -33.07 -1.06
C ILE A 7 -0.42 -32.78 -2.28
N SER A 8 -1.68 -32.40 -2.03
CA SER A 8 -2.60 -31.94 -3.07
C SER A 8 -1.94 -30.86 -3.92
N GLU A 9 -2.03 -30.98 -5.24
CA GLU A 9 -1.55 -30.03 -6.24
C GLU A 9 -2.27 -28.67 -6.13
N GLU A 10 -1.99 -27.92 -5.07
CA GLU A 10 -2.18 -26.49 -5.06
C GLU A 10 -0.99 -25.89 -5.80
N LYS A 11 -1.27 -25.27 -6.96
CA LYS A 11 -0.30 -24.58 -7.81
C LYS A 11 0.58 -23.66 -6.95
N SER A 12 1.67 -24.20 -6.43
CA SER A 12 2.77 -23.38 -5.91
C SER A 12 3.20 -22.46 -7.05
N LEU A 13 3.24 -21.16 -6.80
CA LEU A 13 3.85 -20.22 -7.75
C LEU A 13 5.20 -20.80 -8.15
N PRO A 14 5.51 -21.00 -9.44
CA PRO A 14 6.79 -21.53 -9.83
C PRO A 14 7.88 -20.68 -9.19
N CYS A 15 8.93 -21.28 -8.64
CA CYS A 15 10.05 -20.56 -8.00
C CYS A 15 10.54 -19.40 -8.87
N THR A 16 10.57 -19.57 -10.20
CA THR A 16 10.88 -18.54 -11.18
C THR A 16 10.03 -17.28 -11.06
N ARG A 17 8.73 -17.38 -10.76
CA ARG A 17 7.87 -16.22 -10.58
C ARG A 17 8.23 -15.46 -9.30
N LEU A 18 8.56 -16.16 -8.21
CA LEU A 18 8.96 -15.53 -6.95
C LEU A 18 10.26 -14.73 -7.06
N TYR A 19 11.16 -15.08 -7.99
CA TYR A 19 12.36 -14.26 -8.27
C TYR A 19 12.02 -12.87 -8.80
N GLY A 20 10.94 -12.72 -9.56
CA GLY A 20 10.50 -11.42 -10.08
C GLY A 20 9.82 -10.50 -9.06
N LEU A 21 9.47 -11.02 -7.87
CA LEU A 21 8.70 -10.28 -6.86
C LEU A 21 9.41 -9.01 -6.39
N GLU A 22 10.71 -9.09 -6.09
CA GLU A 22 11.47 -7.92 -5.63
C GLU A 22 11.53 -6.83 -6.70
N THR A 23 11.82 -7.20 -7.94
CA THR A 23 11.85 -6.27 -9.07
C THR A 23 10.49 -5.60 -9.28
N PHE A 24 9.41 -6.39 -9.23
CA PHE A 24 8.06 -5.87 -9.35
C PHE A 24 7.71 -4.86 -8.23
N LEU A 25 8.06 -5.17 -6.98
CA LEU A 25 7.81 -4.26 -5.87
C LEU A 25 8.65 -2.98 -5.97
N ARG A 26 9.92 -3.08 -6.38
CA ARG A 26 10.79 -1.91 -6.58
C ARG A 26 10.31 -0.99 -7.70
N GLN A 27 9.64 -1.53 -8.72
CA GLN A 27 9.04 -0.73 -9.79
C GLN A 27 7.82 0.08 -9.32
N ARG A 28 7.14 -0.34 -8.26
CA ARG A 28 5.93 0.33 -7.75
C ARG A 28 6.15 1.14 -6.48
N ILE A 29 7.12 0.73 -5.64
CA ILE A 29 7.39 1.35 -4.35
C ILE A 29 8.65 2.19 -4.44
N ARG A 30 8.52 3.48 -4.17
CA ARG A 30 9.63 4.45 -4.19
C ARG A 30 9.96 4.90 -2.76
N GLY A 31 11.21 5.25 -2.52
CA GLY A 31 11.67 5.78 -1.24
C GLY A 31 11.76 4.77 -0.08
N GLN A 32 11.48 3.48 -0.33
CA GLN A 32 11.44 2.45 0.72
C GLN A 32 12.38 1.27 0.41
N ASN A 33 13.57 1.56 -0.08
CA ASN A 33 14.52 0.54 -0.54
C ASN A 33 14.92 -0.49 0.52
N HIS A 34 14.88 -0.12 1.82
CA HIS A 34 15.18 -0.99 2.95
C HIS A 34 14.01 -1.89 3.35
N VAL A 35 12.75 -1.50 3.02
CA VAL A 35 11.54 -2.27 3.34
C VAL A 35 11.35 -3.43 2.37
N VAL A 36 11.51 -3.18 1.07
CA VAL A 36 11.19 -4.15 0.01
C VAL A 36 11.87 -5.51 0.20
N PRO A 37 13.20 -5.61 0.43
CA PRO A 37 13.85 -6.91 0.61
C PRO A 37 13.35 -7.70 1.81
N ARG A 38 13.02 -7.00 2.92
CA ARG A 38 12.51 -7.60 4.14
C ARG A 38 11.10 -8.18 3.92
N VAL A 39 10.24 -7.45 3.21
CA VAL A 39 8.90 -7.93 2.82
C VAL A 39 9.05 -9.15 1.91
N VAL A 40 9.86 -9.07 0.86
CA VAL A 40 10.09 -10.16 -0.10
C VAL A 40 10.56 -11.43 0.61
N SER A 41 11.48 -11.33 1.56
CA SER A 41 11.99 -12.49 2.32
C SER A 41 10.88 -13.24 3.08
N ILE A 42 9.93 -12.51 3.69
CA ILE A 42 8.78 -13.13 4.39
C ILE A 42 7.82 -13.78 3.39
N LEU A 43 7.51 -13.07 2.30
CA LEU A 43 6.60 -13.56 1.26
C LEU A 43 7.15 -14.83 0.61
N GLN A 44 8.43 -14.86 0.26
CA GLN A 44 9.08 -16.05 -0.31
C GLN A 44 9.02 -17.23 0.67
N ARG A 45 9.32 -17.02 1.95
CA ARG A 45 9.20 -18.09 2.97
C ARG A 45 7.78 -18.62 3.10
N GLY A 46 6.77 -17.72 3.06
CA GLY A 46 5.36 -18.09 3.12
C GLY A 46 4.92 -18.92 1.92
N GLU A 47 5.28 -18.50 0.70
CA GLU A 47 4.91 -19.20 -0.54
C GLU A 47 5.65 -20.53 -0.73
N LEU A 48 6.88 -20.64 -0.19
CA LEU A 48 7.65 -21.88 -0.21
C LEU A 48 7.24 -22.87 0.92
N GLY A 49 6.21 -22.54 1.74
CA GLY A 49 5.74 -23.40 2.81
C GLY A 49 6.71 -23.55 3.99
N LEU A 50 7.63 -22.60 4.17
CA LEU A 50 8.62 -22.61 5.26
C LEU A 50 8.07 -22.01 6.57
N THR A 51 6.80 -21.58 6.58
CA THR A 51 6.10 -21.10 7.78
C THR A 51 5.34 -22.26 8.43
N LYS A 52 5.28 -22.28 9.78
CA LYS A 52 4.52 -23.30 10.53
C LYS A 52 3.03 -23.20 10.20
N ALA A 53 2.35 -24.33 9.98
CA ALA A 53 0.93 -24.38 9.66
C ALA A 53 0.00 -23.83 10.77
N THR A 54 0.51 -23.63 11.98
CA THR A 54 -0.22 -23.01 13.09
C THR A 54 -0.16 -21.48 13.10
N ARG A 55 0.45 -20.85 12.11
CA ARG A 55 0.60 -19.40 11.99
C ARG A 55 0.19 -18.93 10.61
N PRO A 56 -0.17 -17.65 10.43
CA PRO A 56 -0.33 -17.07 9.09
C PRO A 56 0.94 -17.25 8.25
N ARG A 57 0.83 -17.22 6.93
CA ARG A 57 2.00 -17.30 6.01
C ARG A 57 3.06 -16.26 6.33
N GLY A 58 2.63 -15.09 6.77
CA GLY A 58 3.46 -14.02 7.29
C GLY A 58 2.61 -12.94 7.93
N SER A 59 3.19 -12.21 8.86
CA SER A 59 2.54 -11.06 9.48
C SER A 59 3.48 -9.88 9.53
N PHE A 60 2.96 -8.71 9.22
CA PHE A 60 3.71 -7.46 9.11
C PHE A 60 3.09 -6.38 9.99
N LEU A 61 3.93 -5.56 10.60
CA LEU A 61 3.56 -4.28 11.18
C LEU A 61 4.29 -3.17 10.42
N PHE A 62 3.55 -2.36 9.69
CA PHE A 62 4.07 -1.23 8.94
C PHE A 62 3.86 0.05 9.72
N LEU A 63 4.96 0.68 10.14
CA LEU A 63 5.00 1.88 10.96
C LEU A 63 5.47 3.07 10.14
N GLY A 64 4.92 4.25 10.36
CA GLY A 64 5.40 5.47 9.72
C GLY A 64 4.30 6.44 9.31
N PRO A 65 4.67 7.58 8.72
CA PRO A 65 3.73 8.62 8.34
C PRO A 65 2.68 8.15 7.32
N THR A 66 1.61 8.93 7.19
CA THR A 66 0.59 8.70 6.15
C THR A 66 1.19 8.99 4.76
N GLY A 67 0.79 8.20 3.75
CA GLY A 67 1.13 8.44 2.35
C GLY A 67 2.57 8.12 1.96
N VAL A 68 3.28 7.26 2.72
CA VAL A 68 4.66 6.83 2.42
C VAL A 68 4.76 5.46 1.73
N GLY A 69 3.61 4.81 1.40
CA GLY A 69 3.56 3.55 0.66
C GLY A 69 3.21 2.30 1.47
N LYS A 70 2.79 2.40 2.76
CA LYS A 70 2.41 1.24 3.60
C LYS A 70 1.30 0.39 2.96
N THR A 71 0.23 1.03 2.53
CA THR A 71 -0.90 0.35 1.86
C THR A 71 -0.52 -0.07 0.45
N GLU A 72 0.26 0.74 -0.28
CA GLU A 72 0.65 0.45 -1.66
C GLU A 72 1.50 -0.82 -1.79
N ILE A 73 2.46 -1.05 -0.88
CA ILE A 73 3.26 -2.29 -0.91
C ILE A 73 2.38 -3.53 -0.64
N THR A 74 1.34 -3.38 0.20
CA THR A 74 0.37 -4.45 0.48
C THR A 74 -0.47 -4.78 -0.74
N LEU A 75 -0.97 -3.75 -1.43
CA LEU A 75 -1.68 -3.90 -2.71
C LEU A 75 -0.78 -4.58 -3.75
N ALA A 76 0.45 -4.10 -3.90
CA ALA A 76 1.39 -4.59 -4.90
C ALA A 76 1.73 -6.08 -4.71
N PHE A 77 2.12 -6.51 -3.51
CA PHE A 77 2.44 -7.91 -3.32
C PHE A 77 1.21 -8.83 -3.36
N THR A 78 0.04 -8.34 -2.91
CA THR A 78 -1.20 -9.13 -3.01
C THR A 78 -1.58 -9.34 -4.47
N GLU A 79 -1.51 -8.28 -5.27
CA GLU A 79 -1.75 -8.38 -6.73
C GLU A 79 -0.80 -9.36 -7.40
N PHE A 80 0.49 -9.31 -7.05
CA PHE A 80 1.49 -10.20 -7.60
C PHE A 80 1.27 -11.67 -7.24
N LEU A 81 0.94 -11.96 -5.98
CA LEU A 81 0.81 -13.33 -5.47
C LEU A 81 -0.55 -13.94 -5.82
N PHE A 82 -1.63 -13.18 -5.67
CA PHE A 82 -2.99 -13.72 -5.65
C PHE A 82 -3.96 -13.05 -6.63
N GLY A 83 -3.67 -11.81 -7.07
CA GLY A 83 -4.62 -10.94 -7.77
C GLY A 83 -5.23 -9.89 -6.84
N LYS A 84 -5.68 -8.77 -7.43
CA LYS A 84 -6.17 -7.57 -6.68
C LYS A 84 -7.37 -7.88 -5.79
N GLU A 85 -8.24 -8.79 -6.22
CA GLU A 85 -9.48 -9.17 -5.53
C GLU A 85 -9.24 -9.98 -4.24
N LYS A 86 -8.01 -10.44 -3.99
CA LYS A 86 -7.65 -11.24 -2.81
C LYS A 86 -7.16 -10.39 -1.63
N LEU A 87 -7.30 -9.07 -1.70
CA LEU A 87 -7.11 -8.18 -0.58
C LEU A 87 -8.43 -7.89 0.13
N SER A 88 -8.47 -8.11 1.43
CA SER A 88 -9.55 -7.61 2.29
C SER A 88 -8.99 -6.56 3.23
N ARG A 89 -9.57 -5.35 3.18
CA ARG A 89 -9.14 -4.19 3.96
C ARG A 89 -10.16 -3.86 5.04
N PHE A 90 -9.64 -3.57 6.24
CA PHE A 90 -10.39 -3.19 7.42
C PHE A 90 -9.79 -1.90 7.99
N ASP A 91 -10.59 -0.85 8.08
CA ASP A 91 -10.19 0.40 8.74
C ASP A 91 -10.51 0.28 10.24
N MET A 92 -9.49 0.27 11.08
CA MET A 92 -9.67 0.09 12.52
C MET A 92 -10.32 1.29 13.20
N SER A 93 -10.48 2.41 12.49
CA SER A 93 -11.30 3.53 12.96
C SER A 93 -12.80 3.19 13.07
N GLU A 94 -13.27 2.16 12.34
CA GLU A 94 -14.64 1.64 12.44
C GLU A 94 -14.81 0.66 13.62
N TYR A 95 -13.70 0.23 14.25
CA TYR A 95 -13.68 -0.80 15.30
C TYR A 95 -13.19 -0.28 16.65
N GLN A 96 -13.59 0.96 17.00
CA GLN A 96 -13.13 1.64 18.22
C GLN A 96 -13.96 1.32 19.46
N THR A 97 -15.15 0.75 19.32
CA THR A 97 -16.05 0.44 20.43
C THR A 97 -16.10 -1.05 20.73
N GLN A 98 -16.63 -1.41 21.90
CA GLN A 98 -16.78 -2.82 22.28
C GLN A 98 -17.76 -3.56 21.37
N GLU A 99 -18.80 -2.89 20.90
CA GLU A 99 -19.83 -3.42 20.00
C GLU A 99 -19.25 -3.75 18.62
N SER A 100 -18.16 -3.09 18.24
CA SER A 100 -17.46 -3.34 16.97
C SER A 100 -16.88 -4.76 16.85
N LEU A 101 -16.70 -5.45 17.98
CA LEU A 101 -16.34 -6.87 17.94
C LEU A 101 -17.43 -7.70 17.23
N GLY A 102 -18.71 -7.35 17.45
CA GLY A 102 -19.83 -7.97 16.75
C GLY A 102 -19.83 -7.65 15.25
N LEU A 103 -19.40 -6.45 14.84
CA LEU A 103 -19.22 -6.14 13.43
C LEU A 103 -18.13 -7.02 12.78
N LEU A 104 -17.03 -7.28 13.49
CA LEU A 104 -15.91 -8.08 12.99
C LEU A 104 -16.24 -9.58 12.93
N LEU A 105 -16.80 -10.16 14.01
CA LEU A 105 -17.00 -11.59 14.20
C LEU A 105 -18.45 -12.07 13.99
N GLY A 106 -19.39 -11.15 13.84
CA GLY A 106 -20.84 -11.40 13.95
C GLY A 106 -21.34 -11.07 15.36
N ALA A 107 -22.57 -10.58 15.46
CA ALA A 107 -23.20 -10.20 16.73
C ALA A 107 -24.15 -11.30 17.26
N LYS A 108 -24.68 -12.13 16.37
CA LYS A 108 -25.64 -13.19 16.68
C LYS A 108 -25.21 -14.52 16.09
N LEU A 109 -25.79 -15.60 16.64
CA LEU A 109 -25.60 -16.95 16.08
C LEU A 109 -26.03 -16.95 14.60
N GLY A 110 -25.15 -17.46 13.73
CA GLY A 110 -25.36 -17.49 12.27
C GLY A 110 -24.84 -16.27 11.51
N GLU A 111 -24.45 -15.19 12.19
CA GLU A 111 -23.83 -14.02 11.53
C GLU A 111 -22.33 -14.25 11.32
N ARG A 112 -21.87 -13.93 10.11
CA ARG A 112 -20.46 -14.13 9.71
C ARG A 112 -19.52 -12.98 10.11
N GLY A 113 -20.05 -11.78 10.37
CA GLY A 113 -19.24 -10.58 10.52
C GLY A 113 -18.37 -10.26 9.30
N THR A 114 -17.69 -9.13 9.33
CA THR A 114 -16.88 -8.66 8.18
C THR A 114 -15.68 -9.58 7.92
N LEU A 115 -15.07 -10.14 8.96
CA LEU A 115 -13.94 -11.07 8.84
C LEU A 115 -14.36 -12.40 8.21
N GLY A 116 -15.52 -12.95 8.62
CA GLY A 116 -16.09 -14.14 8.03
C GLY A 116 -16.46 -13.95 6.56
N MET A 117 -17.09 -12.82 6.22
CA MET A 117 -17.40 -12.49 4.83
C MET A 117 -16.14 -12.34 3.96
N ALA A 118 -15.03 -11.82 4.52
CA ALA A 118 -13.76 -11.75 3.82
C ALA A 118 -13.18 -13.14 3.55
N TYR A 119 -13.27 -14.04 4.53
CA TYR A 119 -12.86 -15.44 4.39
C TYR A 119 -13.70 -16.20 3.36
N ASP A 120 -15.03 -16.00 3.35
CA ASP A 120 -15.95 -16.67 2.41
C ASP A 120 -15.70 -16.24 0.95
N ARG A 121 -15.24 -15.00 0.72
CA ARG A 121 -14.83 -14.56 -0.61
C ARG A 121 -13.57 -15.25 -1.10
N SER A 122 -12.65 -15.58 -0.21
CA SER A 122 -11.44 -16.31 -0.54
C SER A 122 -10.79 -16.89 0.72
N ALA A 123 -10.48 -18.18 0.71
CA ALA A 123 -9.73 -18.84 1.78
C ALA A 123 -8.20 -18.63 1.68
N VAL A 124 -7.73 -17.70 0.84
CA VAL A 124 -6.33 -17.34 0.66
C VAL A 124 -6.22 -15.88 0.23
N GLY A 125 -5.21 -15.16 0.70
CA GLY A 125 -5.01 -13.76 0.32
C GLY A 125 -4.31 -12.94 1.39
N THR A 126 -4.62 -11.66 1.43
CA THR A 126 -4.07 -10.71 2.39
C THR A 126 -5.20 -10.01 3.15
N LEU A 127 -5.08 -9.98 4.47
CA LEU A 127 -5.92 -9.16 5.34
C LEU A 127 -5.11 -7.94 5.77
N LEU A 128 -5.58 -6.77 5.41
CA LEU A 128 -4.97 -5.48 5.75
C LEU A 128 -5.83 -4.77 6.80
N PHE A 129 -5.25 -4.51 7.96
CA PHE A 129 -5.86 -3.79 9.06
C PHE A 129 -5.16 -2.44 9.21
N ASP A 130 -5.83 -1.39 8.74
CA ASP A 130 -5.28 -0.03 8.76
C ASP A 130 -5.52 0.63 10.13
N GLU A 131 -4.50 1.37 10.62
CA GLU A 131 -4.54 2.17 11.85
C GLU A 131 -4.87 1.35 13.11
N ILE A 132 -4.11 0.25 13.30
CA ILE A 132 -4.35 -0.74 14.36
C ILE A 132 -4.41 -0.13 15.77
N GLU A 133 -3.75 1.01 16.00
CA GLU A 133 -3.77 1.74 17.27
C GLU A 133 -5.15 2.30 17.65
N LYS A 134 -6.08 2.39 16.70
CA LYS A 134 -7.45 2.86 16.93
C LYS A 134 -8.41 1.77 17.37
N ALA A 135 -8.04 0.50 17.16
CA ALA A 135 -8.92 -0.63 17.47
C ALA A 135 -9.20 -0.75 18.97
N HIS A 136 -10.45 -1.09 19.30
CA HIS A 136 -10.83 -1.39 20.69
C HIS A 136 -10.01 -2.58 21.23
N PRO A 137 -9.63 -2.59 22.53
CA PRO A 137 -8.83 -3.67 23.13
C PRO A 137 -9.37 -5.08 22.89
N ARG A 138 -10.68 -5.29 22.89
CA ARG A 138 -11.29 -6.61 22.58
C ARG A 138 -11.14 -7.02 21.13
N VAL A 139 -11.08 -6.09 20.21
CA VAL A 139 -10.77 -6.36 18.79
C VAL A 139 -9.32 -6.80 18.66
N LEU A 140 -8.40 -6.18 19.44
CA LEU A 140 -6.99 -6.60 19.48
C LEU A 140 -6.81 -8.04 19.98
N ASP A 141 -7.71 -8.57 20.82
CA ASP A 141 -7.67 -9.97 21.28
C ASP A 141 -7.90 -10.96 20.12
N VAL A 142 -8.67 -10.58 19.10
CA VAL A 142 -8.86 -11.38 17.88
C VAL A 142 -7.56 -11.49 17.09
N PHE A 143 -6.80 -10.39 17.01
CA PHE A 143 -5.48 -10.43 16.32
C PHE A 143 -4.48 -11.33 17.04
N LEU A 144 -4.52 -11.40 18.37
CA LEU A 144 -3.70 -12.35 19.11
C LEU A 144 -4.01 -13.80 18.69
N GLN A 145 -5.28 -14.16 18.53
CA GLN A 145 -5.68 -15.50 18.07
C GLN A 145 -5.18 -15.76 16.64
N ILE A 146 -5.35 -14.80 15.72
CA ILE A 146 -4.90 -14.92 14.33
C ILE A 146 -3.37 -15.10 14.28
N LEU A 147 -2.62 -14.25 14.99
CA LEU A 147 -1.15 -14.24 14.94
C LEU A 147 -0.52 -15.47 15.59
N ASP A 148 -1.17 -16.05 16.60
CA ASP A 148 -0.66 -17.17 17.39
C ASP A 148 -1.04 -18.53 16.82
N ALA A 149 -2.33 -18.70 16.50
CA ALA A 149 -2.91 -19.98 16.08
C ALA A 149 -3.46 -19.97 14.64
N ALA A 150 -3.42 -18.84 13.95
CA ALA A 150 -4.05 -18.62 12.65
C ALA A 150 -5.53 -19.03 12.62
N ARG A 151 -6.24 -18.96 13.75
CA ARG A 151 -7.63 -19.40 13.86
C ARG A 151 -8.44 -18.39 14.66
N VAL A 152 -9.71 -18.24 14.26
CA VAL A 152 -10.68 -17.41 14.97
C VAL A 152 -12.03 -18.12 14.98
N THR A 153 -12.66 -18.18 16.14
CA THR A 153 -14.05 -18.65 16.27
C THR A 153 -14.99 -17.47 16.09
N MET A 154 -15.87 -17.60 15.10
CA MET A 154 -16.89 -16.61 14.75
C MET A 154 -18.11 -16.74 15.66
N ALA A 155 -18.96 -15.72 15.71
CA ALA A 155 -20.25 -15.78 16.43
C ALA A 155 -21.18 -16.86 15.86
N SER A 156 -21.00 -17.28 14.62
CA SER A 156 -21.70 -18.44 14.03
C SER A 156 -21.34 -19.78 14.66
N GLY A 157 -20.26 -19.84 15.47
CA GLY A 157 -19.71 -21.08 16.03
C GLY A 157 -18.62 -21.72 15.17
N ASP A 158 -18.47 -21.28 13.92
CA ASP A 158 -17.42 -21.79 13.01
C ASP A 158 -16.05 -21.28 13.43
N THR A 159 -15.03 -22.14 13.27
CA THR A 159 -13.63 -21.73 13.40
C THR A 159 -13.00 -21.58 12.02
N LEU A 160 -12.56 -20.38 11.69
CA LEU A 160 -11.92 -20.07 10.42
C LEU A 160 -10.40 -20.19 10.54
N ASP A 161 -9.75 -20.74 9.50
CA ASP A 161 -8.31 -20.97 9.43
C ASP A 161 -7.63 -19.94 8.53
N PHE A 162 -6.84 -19.04 9.11
CA PHE A 162 -6.10 -17.99 8.44
C PHE A 162 -4.63 -18.36 8.16
N SER A 163 -4.24 -19.63 8.29
CA SER A 163 -2.86 -20.10 8.04
C SER A 163 -2.38 -19.83 6.61
N ARG A 164 -3.31 -19.64 5.66
CA ARG A 164 -3.03 -19.36 4.24
C ARG A 164 -3.06 -17.88 3.90
N PHE A 165 -3.20 -16.99 4.89
CA PHE A 165 -3.26 -15.55 4.71
C PHE A 165 -1.96 -14.86 5.11
N TYR A 166 -1.69 -13.72 4.48
CA TYR A 166 -0.80 -12.70 5.01
C TYR A 166 -1.59 -11.69 5.84
N ILE A 167 -1.08 -11.34 7.00
CA ILE A 167 -1.69 -10.39 7.92
C ILE A 167 -0.85 -9.12 7.91
N VAL A 168 -1.43 -8.02 7.52
CA VAL A 168 -0.76 -6.71 7.50
C VAL A 168 -1.47 -5.76 8.45
N LEU A 169 -0.73 -5.24 9.39
CA LEU A 169 -1.17 -4.21 10.33
C LEU A 169 -0.45 -2.92 9.97
N THR A 170 -1.16 -1.81 9.76
CA THR A 170 -0.53 -0.50 9.61
C THR A 170 -0.75 0.36 10.83
N SER A 171 0.17 1.27 11.09
CA SER A 171 0.07 2.21 12.18
C SER A 171 0.80 3.52 11.86
N ASN A 172 0.29 4.62 12.41
CA ASN A 172 0.94 5.91 12.37
C ASN A 172 1.74 6.22 13.65
N ILE A 173 1.88 5.25 14.55
CA ILE A 173 2.74 5.36 15.73
C ILE A 173 4.18 5.63 15.27
N GLY A 174 4.82 6.62 15.90
CA GLY A 174 6.18 7.04 15.55
C GLY A 174 6.27 7.99 14.34
N ALA A 175 5.15 8.36 13.72
CA ALA A 175 5.16 9.28 12.58
C ALA A 175 5.75 10.66 12.92
N ALA A 176 5.46 11.19 14.11
CA ALA A 176 6.00 12.46 14.57
C ALA A 176 7.53 12.40 14.73
N GLU A 177 8.03 11.33 15.30
CA GLU A 177 9.46 11.06 15.47
C GLU A 177 10.18 11.02 14.11
N ILE A 178 9.62 10.32 13.13
CA ILE A 178 10.16 10.22 11.76
C ILE A 178 10.22 11.60 11.08
N LEU A 179 9.22 12.45 11.30
CA LEU A 179 9.15 13.78 10.71
C LEU A 179 10.12 14.77 11.36
N HIS A 180 10.41 14.60 12.65
CA HIS A 180 11.25 15.52 13.42
C HIS A 180 12.74 15.13 13.46
N ILE A 181 13.07 13.85 13.39
CA ILE A 181 14.46 13.36 13.47
C ILE A 181 15.12 13.47 12.08
N GLN A 182 15.67 14.63 11.76
CA GLN A 182 16.25 14.91 10.43
C GLN A 182 17.72 14.47 10.29
N HIS A 183 18.46 14.29 11.40
CA HIS A 183 19.93 14.12 11.39
C HIS A 183 20.42 12.77 11.96
N SER A 184 19.53 11.83 12.24
CA SER A 184 19.92 10.51 12.73
C SER A 184 20.00 9.48 11.59
N THR A 185 20.81 8.44 11.83
CA THR A 185 20.82 7.29 10.91
C THR A 185 19.46 6.58 10.92
N HIS A 186 19.14 5.93 9.79
CA HIS A 186 17.90 5.12 9.70
C HIS A 186 17.78 4.11 10.85
N ALA A 187 18.88 3.44 11.22
CA ALA A 187 18.89 2.47 12.31
C ALA A 187 18.50 3.09 13.67
N THR A 188 18.93 4.33 13.96
CA THR A 188 18.56 5.04 15.19
C THR A 188 17.08 5.39 15.19
N MET A 189 16.58 5.93 14.08
CA MET A 189 15.17 6.27 13.89
C MET A 189 14.30 5.01 14.02
N GLU A 190 14.64 3.92 13.33
CA GLU A 190 13.92 2.64 13.39
C GLU A 190 13.81 2.14 14.84
N ARG A 191 14.91 2.18 15.60
CA ARG A 191 14.91 1.78 17.03
C ARG A 191 13.94 2.63 17.85
N HIS A 192 13.95 3.95 17.70
CA HIS A 192 13.03 4.84 18.42
C HIS A 192 11.57 4.55 18.11
N VAL A 193 11.25 4.40 16.84
CA VAL A 193 9.88 4.12 16.37
C VAL A 193 9.41 2.75 16.88
N LEU A 194 10.26 1.72 16.81
CA LEU A 194 9.93 0.38 17.31
C LEU A 194 9.74 0.38 18.82
N THR A 195 10.56 1.12 19.57
CA THR A 195 10.39 1.27 21.04
C THR A 195 9.05 1.97 21.34
N ARG A 196 8.71 3.01 20.60
CA ARG A 196 7.43 3.70 20.76
C ARG A 196 6.24 2.80 20.43
N ALA A 197 6.32 2.04 19.34
CA ALA A 197 5.29 1.08 18.97
C ALA A 197 5.11 -0.02 20.02
N GLN A 198 6.20 -0.54 20.56
CA GLN A 198 6.17 -1.54 21.65
C GLN A 198 5.53 -1.01 22.93
N GLN A 199 5.68 0.28 23.23
CA GLN A 199 5.03 0.92 24.39
C GLN A 199 3.55 1.21 24.16
N SER A 200 3.14 1.44 22.90
CA SER A 200 1.78 1.83 22.55
C SER A 200 0.88 0.64 22.20
N LEU A 201 1.44 -0.41 21.64
CA LEU A 201 0.72 -1.64 21.31
C LEU A 201 0.88 -2.66 22.44
N ARG A 202 -0.03 -3.63 22.53
CA ARG A 202 0.10 -4.73 23.49
C ARG A 202 1.39 -5.51 23.25
N PRO A 203 2.22 -5.72 24.29
CA PRO A 203 3.51 -6.41 24.15
C PRO A 203 3.39 -7.80 23.52
N GLU A 204 2.32 -8.54 23.86
CA GLU A 204 2.04 -9.88 23.35
C GLU A 204 1.79 -9.86 21.85
N MET A 205 1.01 -8.89 21.35
CA MET A 205 0.74 -8.73 19.92
C MET A 205 2.01 -8.33 19.18
N PHE A 206 2.75 -7.35 19.71
CA PHE A 206 4.00 -6.89 19.11
C PHE A 206 5.03 -8.02 18.98
N ALA A 207 5.12 -8.91 19.97
CA ALA A 207 6.06 -10.06 19.96
C ALA A 207 5.69 -11.12 18.91
N ARG A 208 4.40 -11.29 18.58
CA ARG A 208 3.91 -12.32 17.64
C ARG A 208 4.00 -11.90 16.17
N ILE A 209 4.09 -10.63 15.88
CA ILE A 209 4.23 -10.13 14.50
C ILE A 209 5.59 -10.55 13.94
N THR A 210 5.58 -11.20 12.78
CA THR A 210 6.78 -11.77 12.14
C THR A 210 7.79 -10.69 11.78
N GLU A 211 7.34 -9.60 11.18
CA GLU A 211 8.23 -8.53 10.69
C GLU A 211 7.65 -7.15 11.01
N LYS A 212 8.49 -6.27 11.53
CA LYS A 212 8.14 -4.90 11.89
C LYS A 212 9.00 -3.95 11.08
N LEU A 213 8.38 -3.09 10.30
CA LEU A 213 9.03 -2.28 9.28
C LEU A 213 8.66 -0.82 9.46
N VAL A 214 9.68 0.02 9.55
CA VAL A 214 9.53 1.47 9.65
C VAL A 214 9.73 2.09 8.29
N PHE A 215 8.70 2.76 7.78
CA PHE A 215 8.73 3.48 6.53
C PHE A 215 9.29 4.88 6.72
N ASN A 216 10.22 5.27 5.88
CA ASN A 216 10.81 6.59 5.90
C ASN A 216 9.84 7.66 5.35
N ARG A 217 10.07 8.91 5.72
CA ARG A 217 9.49 10.03 4.98
C ARG A 217 10.07 10.05 3.56
N LEU A 218 9.26 10.52 2.62
CA LEU A 218 9.67 10.64 1.23
C LEU A 218 10.55 11.88 1.04
N SER A 219 11.74 11.71 0.50
CA SER A 219 12.60 12.79 0.03
C SER A 219 11.97 13.50 -1.18
N TYR A 220 12.52 14.63 -1.58
CA TYR A 220 12.03 15.30 -2.78
C TYR A 220 12.26 14.45 -4.04
N ASP A 221 13.36 13.73 -4.11
CA ASP A 221 13.66 12.81 -5.22
C ASP A 221 12.66 11.65 -5.25
N ASP A 222 12.32 11.07 -4.09
CA ASP A 222 11.26 10.05 -3.99
C ASP A 222 9.90 10.58 -4.48
N GLN A 223 9.57 11.84 -4.14
CA GLN A 223 8.34 12.49 -4.59
C GLN A 223 8.32 12.66 -6.11
N LEU A 224 9.44 13.03 -6.71
CA LEU A 224 9.59 13.12 -8.17
C LEU A 224 9.42 11.74 -8.83
N GLU A 225 10.03 10.70 -8.28
CA GLU A 225 9.88 9.33 -8.81
C GLU A 225 8.43 8.84 -8.71
N ILE A 226 7.73 9.13 -7.61
CA ILE A 226 6.31 8.79 -7.44
C ILE A 226 5.44 9.58 -8.43
N ALA A 227 5.67 10.88 -8.55
CA ALA A 227 4.94 11.71 -9.49
C ALA A 227 5.14 11.24 -10.94
N ASN A 228 6.39 10.87 -11.30
CA ASN A 228 6.68 10.32 -12.63
C ASN A 228 5.93 9.03 -12.91
N LEU A 229 5.94 8.08 -11.95
CA LEU A 229 5.20 6.83 -12.07
C LEU A 229 3.69 7.05 -12.25
N LEU A 230 3.11 7.97 -11.50
CA LEU A 230 1.69 8.30 -11.60
C LEU A 230 1.37 9.03 -12.91
N LEU A 231 2.25 9.92 -13.34
CA LEU A 231 2.13 10.63 -14.62
C LEU A 231 2.19 9.66 -15.80
N GLU A 232 3.15 8.72 -15.81
CA GLU A 232 3.26 7.68 -16.86
C GLU A 232 1.97 6.86 -16.96
N ASN A 233 1.41 6.41 -15.84
CA ASN A 233 0.16 5.66 -15.80
C ASN A 233 -1.03 6.49 -16.37
N GLU A 234 -1.10 7.79 -16.04
CA GLU A 234 -2.15 8.67 -16.54
C GLU A 234 -2.01 8.93 -18.05
N LEU A 235 -0.76 9.14 -18.52
CA LEU A 235 -0.48 9.30 -19.95
C LEU A 235 -0.80 8.03 -20.76
N GLU A 236 -0.48 6.84 -20.22
CA GLU A 236 -0.86 5.57 -20.83
C GLU A 236 -2.39 5.42 -20.93
N PHE A 237 -3.11 5.77 -19.86
CA PHE A 237 -4.57 5.77 -19.86
C PHE A 237 -5.14 6.71 -20.94
N LEU A 238 -4.65 7.96 -21.00
CA LEU A 238 -5.07 8.94 -22.01
C LEU A 238 -4.72 8.50 -23.44
N ASN A 239 -3.52 7.94 -23.64
CA ASN A 239 -3.10 7.42 -24.92
C ASN A 239 -4.02 6.27 -25.40
N SER A 240 -4.48 5.40 -24.51
CA SER A 240 -5.47 4.36 -24.83
C SER A 240 -6.82 4.93 -25.28
N ARG A 241 -7.09 6.21 -24.97
CA ARG A 241 -8.27 6.98 -25.41
C ARG A 241 -8.04 7.82 -26.64
N GLY A 242 -6.82 7.81 -27.19
CA GLY A 242 -6.46 8.56 -28.41
C GLY A 242 -5.85 9.94 -28.14
N PHE A 243 -5.50 10.26 -26.89
CA PHE A 243 -4.86 11.53 -26.51
C PHE A 243 -3.36 11.32 -26.29
N ALA A 244 -2.53 11.75 -27.24
CA ALA A 244 -1.08 11.57 -27.20
C ALA A 244 -0.41 12.83 -26.64
N LEU A 245 -0.08 12.80 -25.34
CA LEU A 245 0.57 13.90 -24.62
C LEU A 245 2.02 13.57 -24.31
N THR A 246 2.91 14.56 -24.50
CA THR A 246 4.32 14.47 -24.10
C THR A 246 4.62 15.54 -23.04
N PRO A 247 4.98 15.17 -21.81
CA PRO A 247 5.24 16.16 -20.76
C PRO A 247 6.59 16.86 -20.99
N ASN A 248 6.64 18.18 -20.80
CA ASN A 248 7.90 18.91 -20.74
C ASN A 248 8.55 18.80 -19.33
N LYS A 249 9.78 19.32 -19.22
CA LYS A 249 10.56 19.24 -17.97
C LYS A 249 9.93 19.98 -16.78
N SER A 250 9.06 20.96 -17.01
CA SER A 250 8.40 21.74 -15.95
C SER A 250 7.22 21.02 -15.29
N VAL A 251 6.64 20.02 -15.97
CA VAL A 251 5.43 19.34 -15.51
C VAL A 251 5.68 18.57 -14.21
N LEU A 252 6.74 17.80 -14.13
CA LEU A 252 6.99 16.93 -12.99
C LEU A 252 7.19 17.68 -11.67
N PRO A 253 8.04 18.75 -11.58
CA PRO A 253 8.14 19.57 -10.39
C PRO A 253 6.81 20.24 -10.01
N PHE A 254 6.04 20.69 -11.00
CA PHE A 254 4.72 21.29 -10.78
C PHE A 254 3.74 20.31 -10.16
N LEU A 255 3.68 19.06 -10.66
CA LEU A 255 2.82 18.02 -10.12
C LEU A 255 3.20 17.67 -8.67
N VAL A 256 4.50 17.61 -8.34
CA VAL A 256 4.96 17.41 -6.97
C VAL A 256 4.50 18.55 -6.07
N GLN A 257 4.69 19.79 -6.50
CA GLN A 257 4.29 20.97 -5.72
C GLN A 257 2.78 21.00 -5.42
N ARG A 258 1.95 20.57 -6.36
CA ARG A 258 0.48 20.54 -6.25
C ARG A 258 -0.07 19.30 -5.57
N GLY A 259 0.61 18.17 -5.72
CA GLY A 259 0.12 16.87 -5.27
C GLY A 259 0.69 16.37 -3.94
N PHE A 260 1.87 16.85 -3.52
CA PHE A 260 2.47 16.42 -2.26
C PHE A 260 1.98 17.28 -1.09
N HIS A 261 1.60 16.62 0.00
CA HIS A 261 1.19 17.32 1.21
C HIS A 261 2.05 16.87 2.42
N PRO A 262 2.63 17.81 3.21
CA PRO A 262 3.55 17.46 4.31
C PRO A 262 3.00 16.45 5.34
N LYS A 263 1.69 16.50 5.62
CA LYS A 263 1.01 15.60 6.58
C LYS A 263 0.42 14.34 5.93
N LEU A 264 0.00 14.42 4.66
CA LEU A 264 -0.67 13.32 3.95
C LEU A 264 0.28 12.56 3.01
N GLY A 265 1.54 13.02 2.90
CA GLY A 265 2.53 12.44 2.01
C GLY A 265 2.12 12.50 0.54
N ALA A 266 2.38 11.44 -0.20
CA ALA A 266 2.02 11.32 -1.61
C ALA A 266 0.56 10.89 -1.86
N ARG A 267 -0.25 10.71 -0.80
CA ARG A 267 -1.65 10.24 -0.94
C ARG A 267 -2.51 11.11 -1.88
N PRO A 268 -2.46 12.47 -1.79
CA PRO A 268 -3.25 13.32 -2.69
C PRO A 268 -2.68 13.44 -4.10
N MET A 269 -1.47 12.93 -4.36
CA MET A 269 -0.74 13.16 -5.61
C MET A 269 -1.45 12.55 -6.82
N ARG A 270 -2.04 11.37 -6.67
CA ARG A 270 -2.79 10.70 -7.73
C ARG A 270 -3.96 11.57 -8.20
N ASP A 271 -4.83 11.94 -7.25
CA ASP A 271 -6.02 12.75 -7.54
C ASP A 271 -5.64 14.12 -8.14
N ALA A 272 -4.54 14.71 -7.65
CA ALA A 272 -4.04 15.97 -8.18
C ALA A 272 -3.54 15.83 -9.62
N ILE A 273 -2.82 14.76 -9.96
CA ILE A 273 -2.32 14.49 -11.31
C ILE A 273 -3.49 14.25 -12.27
N GLU A 274 -4.41 13.34 -11.92
CA GLU A 274 -5.60 13.04 -12.72
C GLU A 274 -6.41 14.31 -13.00
N LYS A 275 -6.63 15.14 -11.96
CA LYS A 275 -7.36 16.39 -12.10
C LYS A 275 -6.63 17.40 -12.99
N LEU A 276 -5.36 17.68 -12.71
CA LEU A 276 -4.60 18.72 -13.43
C LEU A 276 -4.44 18.39 -14.91
N ILE A 277 -4.20 17.13 -15.23
CA ILE A 277 -4.07 16.69 -16.64
C ILE A 277 -5.45 16.65 -17.31
N GLY A 278 -6.47 16.13 -16.60
CA GLY A 278 -7.85 16.13 -17.10
C GLY A 278 -8.37 17.54 -17.41
N ASP A 279 -8.07 18.52 -16.53
CA ASP A 279 -8.42 19.93 -16.75
C ASP A 279 -7.71 20.50 -18.00
N ALA A 280 -6.42 20.19 -18.21
CA ALA A 280 -5.67 20.62 -19.39
C ALA A 280 -6.23 20.04 -20.69
N VAL A 281 -6.49 18.73 -20.72
CA VAL A 281 -7.09 18.02 -21.86
C VAL A 281 -8.48 18.58 -22.18
N SER A 282 -9.32 18.73 -21.14
CA SER A 282 -10.69 19.25 -21.31
C SER A 282 -10.68 20.68 -21.87
N THR A 283 -9.80 21.52 -21.38
CA THR A 283 -9.67 22.91 -21.86
C THR A 283 -9.26 22.96 -23.31
N ASP A 284 -8.28 22.17 -23.73
CA ASP A 284 -7.83 22.12 -25.12
C ASP A 284 -8.95 21.63 -26.06
N LEU A 285 -9.66 20.55 -25.69
CA LEU A 285 -10.79 20.03 -26.47
C LEU A 285 -11.92 21.06 -26.60
N LEU A 286 -12.29 21.76 -25.53
CA LEU A 286 -13.35 22.77 -25.54
C LEU A 286 -12.99 24.01 -26.36
N THR A 287 -11.69 24.29 -26.54
CA THR A 287 -11.19 25.39 -27.38
C THR A 287 -10.90 24.96 -28.82
N GLY A 288 -11.32 23.76 -29.24
CA GLY A 288 -11.17 23.25 -30.57
C GLY A 288 -9.84 22.57 -30.89
N GLY A 289 -9.08 22.21 -29.83
CA GLY A 289 -7.91 21.33 -29.92
C GLY A 289 -8.28 19.85 -30.09
N ASP A 290 -7.27 19.02 -30.18
CA ASP A 290 -7.40 17.56 -30.32
C ASP A 290 -6.76 16.81 -29.13
N ALA A 291 -6.33 17.54 -28.10
CA ALA A 291 -5.62 17.07 -26.91
C ALA A 291 -4.37 16.23 -27.23
N ASN A 292 -3.69 16.56 -28.33
CA ASN A 292 -2.44 15.95 -28.74
C ASN A 292 -1.33 17.02 -28.75
N GLY A 293 -0.19 16.74 -28.12
CA GLY A 293 0.92 17.69 -28.13
C GLY A 293 1.77 17.68 -26.87
N LEU A 294 2.43 18.80 -26.63
CA LEU A 294 3.31 19.01 -25.49
C LEU A 294 2.50 19.47 -24.27
N LEU A 295 2.51 18.67 -23.20
CA LEU A 295 1.97 19.10 -21.90
C LEU A 295 2.99 20.00 -21.19
N ALA A 296 2.61 21.21 -20.86
CA ALA A 296 3.49 22.21 -20.23
C ALA A 296 2.76 22.98 -19.13
N VAL A 297 3.54 23.59 -18.21
CA VAL A 297 3.01 24.55 -17.26
C VAL A 297 2.81 25.88 -17.99
N ASP A 298 1.65 26.51 -17.81
CA ASP A 298 1.34 27.80 -18.42
C ASP A 298 2.29 28.91 -17.93
N GLY A 299 2.42 30.01 -18.72
CA GLY A 299 3.34 31.11 -18.43
C GLY A 299 3.12 31.77 -17.06
N ASN A 300 1.94 31.63 -16.45
CA ASN A 300 1.61 32.14 -15.13
C ASN A 300 1.90 31.11 -14.01
N GLY A 301 2.33 29.90 -14.35
CA GLY A 301 2.65 28.83 -13.39
C GLY A 301 1.44 28.28 -12.62
N GLY A 302 0.22 28.55 -13.10
CA GLY A 302 -1.02 28.20 -12.41
C GLY A 302 -1.65 26.88 -12.84
N PHE A 303 -1.50 26.51 -14.12
CA PHE A 303 -2.21 25.40 -14.75
C PHE A 303 -1.26 24.58 -15.65
N LEU A 304 -1.74 23.41 -16.06
CA LEU A 304 -1.18 22.68 -17.19
C LEU A 304 -1.93 23.07 -18.47
N SER A 305 -1.23 23.15 -19.59
CA SER A 305 -1.80 23.40 -20.91
C SER A 305 -1.22 22.44 -21.94
N VAL A 306 -2.00 22.15 -22.97
CA VAL A 306 -1.57 21.36 -24.14
C VAL A 306 -1.11 22.33 -25.22
N LEU A 307 0.16 22.25 -25.61
CA LEU A 307 0.75 23.04 -26.67
C LEU A 307 0.88 22.20 -27.94
N LYS A 308 0.39 22.72 -29.11
CA LYS A 308 0.54 22.00 -30.36
C LYS A 308 2.00 21.93 -30.81
N THR A 309 2.48 20.73 -31.08
CA THR A 309 3.80 20.50 -31.68
C THR A 309 3.78 20.96 -33.11
N GLY A 310 4.06 22.24 -33.34
CA GLY A 310 4.07 22.74 -34.75
C GLY A 310 4.15 24.26 -34.94
N VAL A 311 4.02 25.08 -33.87
CA VAL A 311 4.13 26.54 -34.00
C VAL A 311 5.01 27.09 -32.88
N ASN A 312 6.26 27.45 -33.25
CA ASN A 312 7.21 28.28 -32.48
C ASN A 312 7.65 27.78 -31.10
N ALA A 313 8.44 26.69 -31.08
CA ALA A 313 9.25 26.32 -29.90
C ALA A 313 10.55 27.16 -29.75
N THR A 314 10.72 28.27 -30.46
CA THR A 314 11.96 29.07 -30.51
C THR A 314 11.92 30.42 -29.78
N ALA A 315 10.80 30.78 -29.15
CA ALA A 315 10.67 32.14 -28.56
C ALA A 315 10.74 32.24 -27.03
N SER A 316 11.04 31.19 -26.26
CA SER A 316 11.07 31.25 -24.79
C SER A 316 12.23 30.51 -24.12
N ILE A 317 13.40 30.39 -24.78
CA ILE A 317 14.59 29.76 -24.18
C ILE A 317 15.67 30.79 -23.81
N GLU A 318 15.46 32.09 -24.08
CA GLU A 318 16.36 33.15 -23.63
C GLU A 318 15.54 34.23 -22.89
N GLN A 319 15.36 34.03 -21.56
CA GLN A 319 15.41 35.09 -20.52
C GLN A 319 15.51 34.46 -19.15
#